data_e684608bc6a5f63708b4acf02a2e885e
#
_entry.id   e684608bc6a5f63708b4acf02a2e885e
#
_cell.length_a   1.000
_cell.length_b   1.000
_cell.length_c   1.000
_cell.angle_alpha   90.00
_cell.angle_beta   90.00
_cell.angle_gamma   90.00
#
_symmetry.space_group_name_H-M   'P 1'
#
loop_
_entity.id
_entity.type
_entity.pdbx_description
1 polymer ?
#
loop_
_entity_poly.entity_id
_entity_poly.type
_entity_poly.pdbx_seq_one_letter_code
_entity_poly.pdbx_strand_id
1 'polypeptide(L)'
;RPIFEILRPIPPVSWIPLTIIWMGIGLQAKAFIVFFSAFVPCVINAYTGIKQSSPVLINVAKTCGASNFTVFRKIGIPAMTMTFAGIRVALGNAWATLVAAEMLAANAGLGYMILQGRQFARADIIILGIVVIGVIGVIFTSVLGLLEKKVLRWKR
;
A
#
# COMPACT_ATOMS: atom_id res chain seq x y z
N ARG A 1 -9.29 -14.23 -9.86
CA ARG A 1 -10.29 -13.18 -9.64
C ARG A 1 -11.12 -13.41 -8.39
N PRO A 2 -11.78 -14.58 -8.18
CA PRO A 2 -12.66 -14.76 -7.00
C PRO A 2 -11.89 -14.66 -5.67
N ILE A 3 -10.66 -15.15 -5.59
CA ILE A 3 -9.85 -15.12 -4.36
C ILE A 3 -9.60 -13.68 -3.88
N PHE A 4 -9.25 -12.76 -4.78
CA PHE A 4 -9.02 -11.36 -4.42
C PHE A 4 -10.31 -10.64 -4.02
N GLU A 5 -11.46 -11.03 -4.59
CA GLU A 5 -12.76 -10.46 -4.23
C GLU A 5 -13.20 -10.90 -2.83
N ILE A 6 -12.80 -12.10 -2.40
CA ILE A 6 -13.05 -12.62 -1.03
C ILE A 6 -12.07 -11.99 -0.02
N LEU A 7 -10.80 -11.79 -0.38
CA LEU A 7 -9.80 -11.24 0.52
C LEU A 7 -9.92 -9.71 0.71
N ARG A 8 -10.44 -9.01 -0.29
CA ARG A 8 -10.56 -7.55 -0.28
C ARG A 8 -11.33 -6.97 0.90
N PRO A 9 -12.51 -7.51 1.31
CA PRO A 9 -13.27 -6.97 2.43
C PRO A 9 -12.65 -7.27 3.80
N ILE A 10 -11.67 -8.19 3.89
CA ILE A 10 -11.05 -8.55 5.17
C ILE A 10 -9.96 -7.51 5.50
N PRO A 11 -10.11 -6.72 6.58
CA PRO A 11 -9.09 -5.76 6.96
C PRO A 11 -7.76 -6.47 7.28
N PRO A 12 -6.61 -5.99 6.78
CA PRO A 12 -5.30 -6.60 7.06
C PRO A 12 -5.01 -6.71 8.57
N VAL A 13 -5.51 -5.78 9.37
CA VAL A 13 -5.38 -5.77 10.84
C VAL A 13 -5.98 -7.03 11.48
N SER A 14 -7.03 -7.62 10.90
CA SER A 14 -7.67 -8.83 11.41
C SER A 14 -6.76 -10.07 11.36
N TRP A 15 -5.72 -10.04 10.52
CA TRP A 15 -4.75 -11.12 10.40
C TRP A 15 -3.63 -11.08 11.44
N ILE A 16 -3.50 -9.97 12.19
CA ILE A 16 -2.42 -9.79 13.17
C ILE A 16 -2.38 -10.92 14.21
N PRO A 17 -3.48 -11.32 14.86
CA PRO A 17 -3.43 -12.39 15.86
C PRO A 17 -2.95 -13.72 15.27
N LEU A 18 -3.42 -14.07 14.07
CA LEU A 18 -3.03 -15.29 13.37
C LEU A 18 -1.55 -15.29 13.00
N THR A 19 -1.05 -14.15 12.53
CA THR A 19 0.35 -13.98 12.15
C THR A 19 1.28 -14.10 13.37
N ILE A 20 0.84 -13.61 14.53
CA ILE A 20 1.59 -13.76 15.78
C ILE A 20 1.68 -15.23 16.20
N ILE A 21 0.60 -16.00 16.03
CA ILE A 21 0.60 -17.45 16.34
C ILE A 21 1.57 -18.19 15.43
N TRP A 22 1.65 -17.83 14.14
CA TRP A 22 2.49 -18.52 13.17
C TRP A 22 3.97 -18.11 13.21
N MET A 23 4.23 -16.83 13.42
CA MET A 23 5.58 -16.25 13.28
C MET A 23 6.14 -15.71 14.60
N GLY A 24 5.36 -15.74 15.69
CA GLY A 24 5.73 -15.13 16.95
C GLY A 24 5.64 -13.60 16.95
N ILE A 25 5.93 -13.02 18.11
CA ILE A 25 6.01 -11.57 18.29
C ILE A 25 7.38 -11.12 17.79
N GLY A 26 7.43 -10.35 16.70
CA GLY A 26 8.70 -9.88 16.15
C GLY A 26 8.60 -9.12 14.85
N LEU A 27 9.77 -8.82 14.28
CA LEU A 27 9.88 -8.08 13.03
C LEU A 27 9.26 -8.85 11.86
N GLN A 28 9.37 -10.18 11.85
CA GLN A 28 8.87 -11.02 10.76
C GLN A 28 7.35 -10.96 10.63
N ALA A 29 6.62 -11.07 11.76
CA ALA A 29 5.17 -10.95 11.78
C ALA A 29 4.71 -9.56 11.29
N LYS A 30 5.36 -8.50 11.76
CA LYS A 30 5.07 -7.13 11.31
C LYS A 30 5.33 -6.96 9.82
N ALA A 31 6.47 -7.43 9.32
CA ALA A 31 6.83 -7.33 7.91
C ALA A 31 5.83 -8.08 7.02
N PHE A 32 5.40 -9.27 7.42
CA PHE A 32 4.40 -10.05 6.69
C PHE A 32 3.06 -9.30 6.58
N ILE A 33 2.55 -8.77 7.68
CA ILE A 33 1.27 -8.05 7.70
C ILE A 33 1.34 -6.76 6.89
N VAL A 34 2.43 -5.99 7.01
CA VAL A 34 2.66 -4.77 6.25
C VAL A 34 2.73 -5.10 4.76
N PHE A 35 3.45 -6.17 4.38
CA PHE A 35 3.50 -6.64 3.00
C PHE A 35 2.11 -7.02 2.49
N PHE A 36 1.36 -7.81 3.24
CA PHE A 36 0.01 -8.25 2.84
C PHE A 36 -0.95 -7.07 2.68
N SER A 37 -0.89 -6.10 3.58
CA SER A 37 -1.67 -4.87 3.55
C SER A 37 -1.37 -3.99 2.31
N ALA A 38 -0.12 -3.97 1.85
CA ALA A 38 0.30 -3.24 0.66
C ALA A 38 0.03 -4.01 -0.64
N PHE A 39 0.19 -5.34 -0.61
CA PHE A 39 0.15 -6.19 -1.80
C PHE A 39 -1.22 -6.15 -2.50
N VAL A 40 -2.30 -6.32 -1.73
CA VAL A 40 -3.66 -6.40 -2.29
C VAL A 40 -4.04 -5.12 -3.05
N PRO A 41 -3.91 -3.89 -2.48
CA PRO A 41 -4.19 -2.66 -3.22
C PRO A 41 -3.29 -2.48 -4.44
N CYS A 42 -2.01 -2.81 -4.35
CA CYS A 42 -1.09 -2.70 -5.48
C CYS A 42 -1.53 -3.58 -6.65
N VAL A 43 -1.85 -4.84 -6.40
CA VAL A 43 -2.28 -5.78 -7.46
C VAL A 43 -3.60 -5.33 -8.09
N ILE A 44 -4.58 -4.94 -7.28
CA ILE A 44 -5.89 -4.49 -7.78
C ILE A 44 -5.74 -3.24 -8.66
N ASN A 45 -4.99 -2.25 -8.20
CA ASN A 45 -4.81 -1.00 -8.95
C ASN A 45 -3.95 -1.20 -10.20
N ALA A 46 -2.91 -2.03 -10.16
CA ALA A 46 -2.12 -2.39 -11.34
C ALA A 46 -2.98 -3.09 -12.39
N TYR A 47 -3.78 -4.08 -11.98
CA TYR A 47 -4.72 -4.77 -12.87
C TYR A 47 -5.74 -3.81 -13.49
N THR A 48 -6.36 -2.95 -12.67
CA THR A 48 -7.34 -1.98 -13.13
C THR A 48 -6.71 -0.97 -14.09
N GLY A 49 -5.50 -0.49 -13.79
CA GLY A 49 -4.76 0.43 -14.64
C GLY A 49 -4.49 -0.15 -16.03
N ILE A 50 -4.03 -1.40 -16.11
CA ILE A 50 -3.80 -2.06 -17.40
C ILE A 50 -5.13 -2.25 -18.15
N LYS A 51 -6.20 -2.64 -17.47
CA LYS A 51 -7.50 -2.87 -18.08
C LYS A 51 -8.16 -1.59 -18.63
N GLN A 52 -7.81 -0.43 -18.09
CA GLN A 52 -8.28 0.87 -18.59
C GLN A 52 -7.58 1.32 -19.87
N SER A 53 -6.58 0.58 -20.38
CA SER A 53 -5.99 0.85 -21.68
C SER A 53 -7.07 0.80 -22.76
N SER A 54 -7.12 1.81 -23.63
CA SER A 54 -8.12 1.89 -24.68
C SER A 54 -8.03 0.70 -25.65
N PRO A 55 -9.09 -0.10 -25.80
CA PRO A 55 -9.09 -1.21 -26.76
C PRO A 55 -8.86 -0.74 -28.20
N VAL A 56 -9.31 0.47 -28.52
CA VAL A 56 -9.12 1.09 -29.85
C VAL A 56 -7.63 1.29 -30.14
N LEU A 57 -6.86 1.83 -29.19
CA LEU A 57 -5.43 2.02 -29.37
C LEU A 57 -4.68 0.68 -29.52
N ILE A 58 -5.11 -0.35 -28.79
CA ILE A 58 -4.53 -1.69 -28.89
C ILE A 58 -4.81 -2.27 -30.28
N ASN A 59 -6.03 -2.16 -30.78
CA ASN A 59 -6.41 -2.67 -32.10
C ASN A 59 -5.70 -1.93 -33.22
N VAL A 60 -5.63 -0.59 -33.17
CA VAL A 60 -4.88 0.22 -34.14
C VAL A 60 -3.40 -0.16 -34.13
N ALA A 61 -2.77 -0.33 -32.98
CA ALA A 61 -1.38 -0.75 -32.91
C ALA A 61 -1.16 -2.14 -33.53
N LYS A 62 -2.08 -3.08 -33.33
CA LYS A 62 -2.02 -4.42 -33.92
C LYS A 62 -2.23 -4.40 -35.45
N THR A 63 -3.14 -3.61 -35.96
CA THR A 63 -3.33 -3.44 -37.40
C THR A 63 -2.11 -2.81 -38.07
N CYS A 64 -1.37 -1.96 -37.34
CA CYS A 64 -0.08 -1.42 -37.81
C CYS A 64 1.09 -2.41 -37.65
N GLY A 65 0.84 -3.67 -37.32
CA GLY A 65 1.88 -4.70 -37.19
C GLY A 65 2.68 -4.68 -35.89
N ALA A 66 2.22 -3.97 -34.86
CA ALA A 66 2.91 -3.92 -33.58
C ALA A 66 2.86 -5.29 -32.85
N SER A 67 4.00 -5.76 -32.38
CA SER A 67 4.08 -6.96 -31.54
C SER A 67 3.39 -6.73 -30.19
N ASN A 68 2.96 -7.83 -29.52
CA ASN A 68 2.36 -7.74 -28.17
C ASN A 68 3.28 -7.05 -27.17
N PHE A 69 4.59 -7.21 -27.27
CA PHE A 69 5.57 -6.53 -26.44
C PHE A 69 5.59 -5.01 -26.69
N THR A 70 5.50 -4.61 -27.97
CA THR A 70 5.43 -3.18 -28.34
C THR A 70 4.15 -2.53 -27.85
N VAL A 71 3.01 -3.23 -27.95
CA VAL A 71 1.72 -2.79 -27.42
C VAL A 71 1.81 -2.63 -25.88
N PHE A 72 2.35 -3.61 -25.18
CA PHE A 72 2.54 -3.54 -23.73
C PHE A 72 3.43 -2.36 -23.33
N ARG A 73 4.56 -2.17 -24.00
CA ARG A 73 5.52 -1.09 -23.68
C ARG A 73 4.98 0.30 -24.00
N LYS A 74 4.29 0.47 -25.13
CA LYS A 74 3.86 1.80 -25.61
C LYS A 74 2.46 2.21 -25.16
N ILE A 75 1.59 1.25 -24.85
CA ILE A 75 0.20 1.51 -24.43
C ILE A 75 -0.03 1.06 -22.98
N GLY A 76 0.43 -0.14 -22.61
CA GLY A 76 0.24 -0.70 -21.29
C GLY A 76 0.98 0.08 -20.21
N ILE A 77 2.26 0.36 -20.38
CA ILE A 77 3.05 1.11 -19.39
C ILE A 77 2.51 2.53 -19.15
N PRO A 78 2.19 3.34 -20.16
CA PRO A 78 1.53 4.64 -19.95
C PRO A 78 0.17 4.55 -19.22
N ALA A 79 -0.60 3.48 -19.44
CA ALA A 79 -1.86 3.25 -18.75
C ALA A 79 -1.67 2.88 -17.26
N MET A 80 -0.47 2.45 -16.85
CA MET A 80 -0.14 2.10 -15.46
C MET A 80 -0.05 3.30 -14.50
N THR A 81 -0.47 4.49 -14.89
CA THR A 81 -0.59 5.63 -13.96
C THR A 81 -1.46 5.32 -12.75
N MET A 82 -2.47 4.46 -12.90
CA MET A 82 -3.29 3.96 -11.80
C MET A 82 -2.49 3.07 -10.82
N THR A 83 -1.38 2.49 -11.27
CA THR A 83 -0.48 1.72 -10.39
C THR A 83 0.17 2.63 -9.36
N PHE A 84 0.56 3.85 -9.71
CA PHE A 84 1.09 4.82 -8.75
C PHE A 84 0.05 5.25 -7.71
N ALA A 85 -1.21 5.43 -8.15
CA ALA A 85 -2.32 5.64 -7.22
C ALA A 85 -2.48 4.44 -6.26
N GLY A 86 -2.34 3.22 -6.78
CA GLY A 86 -2.34 1.99 -5.99
C GLY A 86 -1.19 1.92 -4.98
N ILE A 87 0.02 2.29 -5.39
CA ILE A 87 1.19 2.35 -4.50
C ILE A 87 0.96 3.36 -3.36
N ARG A 88 0.35 4.51 -3.66
CA ARG A 88 0.02 5.51 -2.63
C ARG A 88 -0.99 4.99 -1.61
N VAL A 89 -2.04 4.32 -2.07
CA VAL A 89 -3.04 3.68 -1.19
C VAL A 89 -2.39 2.57 -0.38
N ALA A 90 -1.55 1.75 -1.03
CA ALA A 90 -0.83 0.66 -0.38
C ALA A 90 0.11 1.17 0.72
N LEU A 91 0.84 2.27 0.48
CA LEU A 91 1.71 2.88 1.48
C LEU A 91 0.93 3.39 2.69
N GLY A 92 -0.21 4.05 2.47
CA GLY A 92 -1.09 4.51 3.55
C GLY A 92 -1.62 3.34 4.39
N ASN A 93 -2.09 2.28 3.73
CA ASN A 93 -2.57 1.08 4.40
C ASN A 93 -1.45 0.36 5.16
N ALA A 94 -0.26 0.24 4.56
CA ALA A 94 0.92 -0.37 5.17
C ALA A 94 1.33 0.39 6.44
N TRP A 95 1.36 1.73 6.38
CA TRP A 95 1.68 2.57 7.52
C TRP A 95 0.67 2.41 8.66
N ALA A 96 -0.63 2.50 8.36
CA ALA A 96 -1.68 2.31 9.35
C ALA A 96 -1.64 0.90 9.97
N THR A 97 -1.40 -0.12 9.15
CA THR A 97 -1.31 -1.51 9.61
C THR A 97 -0.07 -1.76 10.47
N LEU A 98 1.06 -1.12 10.16
CA LEU A 98 2.28 -1.19 10.99
C LEU A 98 2.01 -0.64 12.39
N VAL A 99 1.41 0.54 12.48
CA VAL A 99 1.07 1.16 13.77
C VAL A 99 0.09 0.29 14.55
N ALA A 100 -0.93 -0.27 13.90
CA ALA A 100 -1.88 -1.18 14.53
C ALA A 100 -1.20 -2.47 15.02
N ALA A 101 -0.27 -3.03 14.25
CA ALA A 101 0.51 -4.21 14.66
C ALA A 101 1.41 -3.90 15.87
N GLU A 102 1.99 -2.70 15.94
CA GLU A 102 2.76 -2.28 17.11
C GLU A 102 1.91 -2.11 18.35
N MET A 103 0.66 -1.65 18.21
CA MET A 103 -0.25 -1.56 19.36
C MET A 103 -0.70 -2.92 19.88
N LEU A 104 -0.72 -3.96 19.06
CA LEU A 104 -1.21 -5.29 19.45
C LEU A 104 -0.10 -6.23 19.87
N ALA A 105 1.08 -6.12 19.29
CA ALA A 105 2.10 -7.15 19.38
C ALA A 105 3.53 -6.61 19.27
N ALA A 106 3.85 -5.54 19.96
CA ALA A 106 5.21 -5.02 19.98
C ALA A 106 5.67 -4.66 21.39
N ASN A 107 6.99 -4.71 21.60
CA ASN A 107 7.66 -4.25 22.82
C ASN A 107 8.30 -2.88 22.63
N ALA A 108 8.23 -2.30 21.42
CA ALA A 108 8.75 -0.99 21.07
C ALA A 108 8.10 -0.49 19.78
N GLY A 109 8.07 0.83 19.60
CA GLY A 109 7.52 1.49 18.43
C GLY A 109 6.55 2.60 18.81
N LEU A 110 6.09 3.37 17.80
CA LEU A 110 5.17 4.48 18.02
C LEU A 110 3.78 3.98 18.46
N GLY A 111 3.30 2.89 17.88
CA GLY A 111 2.05 2.27 18.27
C GLY A 111 2.10 1.71 19.70
N TYR A 112 3.23 1.09 20.08
CA TYR A 112 3.45 0.62 21.45
C TYR A 112 3.48 1.77 22.46
N MET A 113 4.11 2.90 22.11
CA MET A 113 4.12 4.11 22.95
C MET A 113 2.70 4.63 23.22
N ILE A 114 1.83 4.64 22.20
CA ILE A 114 0.40 5.01 22.36
C ILE A 114 -0.31 4.03 23.29
N LEU A 115 -0.07 2.74 23.11
CA LEU A 115 -0.65 1.70 23.98
C LEU A 115 -0.25 1.90 25.45
N GLN A 116 1.03 2.16 25.72
CA GLN A 116 1.50 2.48 27.07
C GLN A 116 0.87 3.75 27.62
N GLY A 117 0.79 4.82 26.82
CA GLY A 117 0.10 6.04 27.21
C GLY A 117 -1.35 5.76 27.65
N ARG A 118 -2.04 4.87 26.94
CA ARG A 118 -3.39 4.43 27.29
C ARG A 118 -3.40 3.66 28.63
N GLN A 119 -2.47 2.73 28.84
CA GLN A 119 -2.40 1.92 30.07
C GLN A 119 -2.13 2.76 31.33
N PHE A 120 -1.35 3.83 31.18
CA PHE A 120 -1.01 4.73 32.27
C PHE A 120 -1.91 5.99 32.34
N ALA A 121 -3.00 6.04 31.54
CA ALA A 121 -3.91 7.18 31.44
C ALA A 121 -3.20 8.52 31.13
N ARG A 122 -2.10 8.46 30.34
CA ARG A 122 -1.29 9.61 29.96
C ARG A 122 -1.70 10.11 28.57
N ALA A 123 -2.64 11.02 28.55
CA ALA A 123 -3.14 11.63 27.30
C ALA A 123 -2.05 12.41 26.53
N ASP A 124 -1.09 12.99 27.23
CA ASP A 124 0.06 13.70 26.66
C ASP A 124 0.89 12.80 25.74
N ILE A 125 1.18 11.57 26.16
CA ILE A 125 1.94 10.58 25.38
C ILE A 125 1.12 10.11 24.16
N ILE A 126 -0.19 9.90 24.34
CA ILE A 126 -1.08 9.50 23.24
C ILE A 126 -1.12 10.58 22.16
N ILE A 127 -1.34 11.84 22.54
CA ILE A 127 -1.40 12.95 21.60
C ILE A 127 -0.06 13.11 20.88
N LEU A 128 1.05 13.06 21.60
CA LEU A 128 2.38 13.11 21.00
C LEU A 128 2.56 12.01 19.96
N GLY A 129 2.20 10.76 20.29
CA GLY A 129 2.29 9.63 19.38
C GLY A 129 1.46 9.81 18.12
N ILE A 130 0.22 10.28 18.25
CA ILE A 130 -0.66 10.55 17.11
C ILE A 130 -0.05 11.63 16.19
N VAL A 131 0.44 12.73 16.76
CA VAL A 131 1.09 13.80 15.99
C VAL A 131 2.30 13.30 15.23
N VAL A 132 3.19 12.56 15.90
CA VAL A 132 4.40 12.00 15.27
C VAL A 132 4.04 11.02 14.14
N ILE A 133 3.08 10.12 14.35
CA ILE A 133 2.60 9.19 13.33
C ILE A 133 2.03 9.96 12.13
N GLY A 134 1.26 11.02 12.37
CA GLY A 134 0.70 11.86 11.33
C GLY A 134 1.77 12.58 10.51
N VAL A 135 2.77 13.18 11.17
CA VAL A 135 3.90 13.85 10.50
C VAL A 135 4.68 12.89 9.62
N ILE A 136 5.03 11.70 10.13
CA ILE A 136 5.74 10.69 9.36
C ILE A 136 4.91 10.22 8.17
N GLY A 137 3.61 10.01 8.34
CA GLY A 137 2.69 9.63 7.26
C GLY A 137 2.63 10.69 6.15
N VAL A 138 2.59 11.97 6.51
CA VAL A 138 2.65 13.10 5.55
C VAL A 138 3.98 13.10 4.81
N ILE A 139 5.10 12.88 5.49
CA ILE A 139 6.43 12.80 4.87
C ILE A 139 6.46 11.67 3.83
N PHE A 140 6.02 10.47 4.18
CA PHE A 140 5.99 9.33 3.26
C PHE A 140 5.13 9.63 2.02
N THR A 141 3.93 10.18 2.23
CA THR A 141 3.03 10.53 1.12
C THR A 141 3.62 11.62 0.22
N SER A 142 4.29 12.60 0.81
CA SER A 142 4.93 13.70 0.07
C SER A 142 6.11 13.20 -0.76
N VAL A 143 6.97 12.38 -0.18
CA VAL A 143 8.12 11.77 -0.88
C VAL A 143 7.63 10.92 -2.05
N LEU A 144 6.61 10.09 -1.83
CA LEU A 144 6.03 9.29 -2.91
C LEU A 144 5.43 10.17 -4.02
N GLY A 145 4.76 11.27 -3.66
CA GLY A 145 4.21 12.24 -4.63
C GLY A 145 5.30 12.92 -5.46
N LEU A 146 6.45 13.20 -4.89
CA LEU A 146 7.59 13.75 -5.63
C LEU A 146 8.19 12.70 -6.59
N LEU A 147 8.32 11.46 -6.16
CA LEU A 147 8.78 10.35 -7.00
C LEU A 147 7.81 10.11 -8.16
N GLU A 148 6.51 10.10 -7.89
CA GLU A 148 5.48 9.98 -8.92
C GLU A 148 5.60 11.07 -9.98
N LYS A 149 5.72 12.34 -9.58
CA LYS A 149 5.90 13.47 -10.50
C LYS A 149 7.17 13.34 -11.34
N LYS A 150 8.25 12.80 -10.78
CA LYS A 150 9.50 12.58 -11.50
C LYS A 150 9.40 11.45 -12.52
N VAL A 151 8.75 10.35 -12.15
CA VAL A 151 8.57 9.17 -13.02
C VAL A 151 7.54 9.43 -14.11
N LEU A 152 6.42 10.11 -13.79
CA LEU A 152 5.35 10.43 -14.75
C LEU A 152 5.56 11.75 -15.50
N ARG A 153 6.78 12.21 -15.63
CA ARG A 153 7.15 13.46 -16.31
C ARG A 153 6.70 13.53 -17.80
N TRP A 154 6.41 12.39 -18.39
CA TRP A 154 5.87 12.25 -19.77
C TRP A 154 4.39 12.66 -19.93
N LYS A 155 3.65 12.88 -18.83
CA LYS A 155 2.22 13.18 -18.86
C LYS A 155 1.91 14.68 -18.92
N ARG A 156 2.94 15.52 -19.11
CA ARG A 156 2.77 16.96 -19.39
C ARG A 156 2.67 17.22 -20.88
#